data_4b66aa401bad22a778d16d6c21b99262
#
_entry.id   4b66aa401bad22a778d16d6c21b99262
#
_cell.length_a   1.000
_cell.length_b   1.000
_cell.length_c   1.000
_cell.angle_alpha   90.00
_cell.angle_beta   90.00
_cell.angle_gamma   90.00
#
_symmetry.space_group_name_H-M   'P 1'
#
loop_
_entity.id
_entity.type
_entity.pdbx_description
1 polymer ?
#
loop_
_entity_poly.entity_id
_entity_poly.type
_entity_poly.pdbx_seq_one_letter_code
_entity_poly.pdbx_strand_id
1 'polypeptide(L)'
;MDACSTPSGSDEPAKRIAHVERATVKLSRSRLWLFRCLAIVLGLSPLVVLEVGLRVLGIGADLTLVVPWRGSLGWYQLNPKFDQPFYGRSDLSGPEGRPFRLPKPAGTRRVLVVGGSTVVGFPYPSELAFPRQIQELLQAQADAGETIEVINAGITAMNSSSEVAVVEEGLRVQPDAIVVYTGHNEFYGPGGVASSAGRIDSNWFRRIARWRRLYLVQAVSRLMHSRTQPSDLIESLPGDLHIPLDGDTFQRANRRFEQNLSAMAKLAAAARVPILFVSPVANERDQPPIENINPAERSAEEEARHRKQLVVEWQAQFGDAAQAIEKLERLRVERDGDPNIRFRLAQGYERAGRTSEAVEQFQAALDLDGCRFRAPSAFRATVQSVAARHAAGRASFMDLHAVVCQADAISALGRKHLLEHVHFTWEGNRATADAISRGLWRQAWSREWVEAKSLDDESLRTRMAVQPEDDLAALALAMMIYARPPFRDGVDATKLAQRLADDSVKEFQRLTKDRQQLFETMTPANMTGALLDSMIAAARTSVDDEQLGHWLRARVVRQPWRADARNELAHWLDQHGSPEEAAHTRAAAANWP
;
A
#
# COMPACT_ATOMS: atom_id res chain seq x y z
N MET A 1 -70.01 72.83 39.99
CA MET A 1 -69.22 73.80 40.76
C MET A 1 -67.89 73.78 40.08
N ASP A 2 -67.73 74.71 39.25
CA ASP A 2 -66.80 75.82 39.27
C ASP A 2 -65.36 75.36 39.04
N ALA A 3 -64.76 75.80 38.14
CA ALA A 3 -64.51 76.99 37.37
C ALA A 3 -63.02 77.13 37.07
N CYS A 4 -62.75 77.60 35.90
CA CYS A 4 -61.73 78.63 35.58
C CYS A 4 -60.25 78.29 35.80
N SER A 5 -59.34 78.53 35.00
CA SER A 5 -59.09 79.53 33.95
C SER A 5 -57.74 79.20 33.27
N THR A 6 -57.68 79.59 32.04
CA THR A 6 -56.44 79.77 31.23
C THR A 6 -55.58 80.90 31.75
N PRO A 7 -54.44 81.33 31.16
CA PRO A 7 -53.64 80.82 30.00
C PRO A 7 -52.11 80.99 30.27
N SER A 8 -51.30 80.53 29.35
CA SER A 8 -50.28 81.31 28.65
C SER A 8 -49.15 80.39 28.14
N GLY A 9 -48.87 80.56 27.04
CA GLY A 9 -47.99 80.36 25.99
C GLY A 9 -46.48 80.43 26.28
N SER A 10 -45.74 79.60 25.66
CA SER A 10 -44.40 79.92 25.17
C SER A 10 -44.09 79.01 24.00
N ASP A 11 -43.92 79.64 22.86
CA ASP A 11 -43.40 79.01 21.60
C ASP A 11 -42.02 78.43 21.83
N GLU A 12 -41.85 77.18 21.57
CA GLU A 12 -40.53 76.60 21.31
C GLU A 12 -40.52 76.04 19.88
N PRO A 13 -39.49 76.35 19.04
CA PRO A 13 -39.48 75.92 17.65
C PRO A 13 -39.13 74.44 17.52
N ALA A 14 -40.03 73.68 16.96
CA ALA A 14 -39.83 72.26 16.58
C ALA A 14 -38.63 72.15 15.64
N LYS A 15 -37.55 71.53 16.10
CA LYS A 15 -36.43 71.06 15.28
C LYS A 15 -36.94 70.02 14.31
N ARG A 16 -37.09 70.39 13.05
CA ARG A 16 -37.26 69.46 11.93
C ARG A 16 -36.01 68.62 11.81
N ILE A 17 -36.05 67.36 12.28
CA ILE A 17 -35.07 66.33 11.94
C ILE A 17 -35.31 65.99 10.47
N ALA A 18 -34.44 66.45 9.59
CA ALA A 18 -34.44 66.06 8.18
C ALA A 18 -34.12 64.57 8.10
N HIS A 19 -35.11 63.74 7.83
CA HIS A 19 -34.89 62.38 7.39
C HIS A 19 -34.13 62.44 6.06
N VAL A 20 -32.83 62.14 6.11
CA VAL A 20 -32.04 61.86 4.92
C VAL A 20 -32.53 60.53 4.38
N GLU A 21 -33.44 60.55 3.42
CA GLU A 21 -33.78 59.36 2.60
C GLU A 21 -32.50 58.87 1.93
N ARG A 22 -31.96 57.78 2.45
CA ARG A 22 -30.91 57.06 1.76
C ARG A 22 -31.49 56.52 0.47
N ALA A 23 -31.19 57.18 -0.64
CA ALA A 23 -31.49 56.69 -1.96
C ALA A 23 -30.88 55.30 -2.14
N THR A 24 -31.72 54.26 -2.07
CA THR A 24 -31.31 52.90 -2.36
C THR A 24 -31.13 52.78 -3.88
N VAL A 25 -29.89 52.88 -4.33
CA VAL A 25 -29.53 52.67 -5.73
C VAL A 25 -29.83 51.18 -6.05
N LYS A 26 -30.95 50.91 -6.76
CA LYS A 26 -31.25 49.60 -7.26
C LYS A 26 -30.27 49.23 -8.38
N LEU A 27 -29.25 48.47 -8.03
CA LEU A 27 -28.29 47.96 -8.99
C LEU A 27 -28.98 46.93 -9.92
N SER A 28 -28.65 46.99 -11.22
CA SER A 28 -29.09 45.96 -12.17
C SER A 28 -28.55 44.59 -11.76
N ARG A 29 -29.26 43.50 -12.07
CA ARG A 29 -28.83 42.13 -11.73
C ARG A 29 -27.37 41.84 -12.18
N SER A 30 -26.98 42.30 -13.35
CA SER A 30 -25.61 42.15 -13.89
C SER A 30 -24.55 42.89 -13.04
N ARG A 31 -24.83 44.14 -12.62
CA ARG A 31 -23.93 44.89 -11.71
C ARG A 31 -23.86 44.26 -10.33
N LEU A 32 -24.95 43.72 -9.81
CA LEU A 32 -24.95 43.00 -8.54
C LEU A 32 -24.10 41.73 -8.62
N TRP A 33 -24.17 40.97 -9.71
CA TRP A 33 -23.32 39.84 -9.98
C TRP A 33 -21.84 40.25 -10.11
N LEU A 34 -21.54 41.30 -10.84
CA LEU A 34 -20.18 41.84 -10.97
C LEU A 34 -19.58 42.22 -9.61
N PHE A 35 -20.31 42.95 -8.76
CA PHE A 35 -19.85 43.31 -7.43
C PHE A 35 -19.65 42.09 -6.51
N ARG A 36 -20.50 41.07 -6.61
CA ARG A 36 -20.33 39.82 -5.89
C ARG A 36 -19.06 39.08 -6.32
N CYS A 37 -18.83 38.96 -7.61
CA CYS A 37 -17.60 38.35 -8.15
C CYS A 37 -16.37 39.16 -7.73
N LEU A 38 -16.42 40.49 -7.82
CA LEU A 38 -15.31 41.36 -7.40
C LEU A 38 -15.04 41.23 -5.88
N ALA A 39 -16.07 41.19 -5.06
CA ALA A 39 -15.93 40.97 -3.61
C ALA A 39 -15.32 39.62 -3.28
N ILE A 40 -15.70 38.54 -4.00
CA ILE A 40 -15.11 37.22 -3.85
C ILE A 40 -13.62 37.25 -4.25
N VAL A 41 -13.30 37.86 -5.39
CA VAL A 41 -11.92 37.98 -5.88
C VAL A 41 -11.06 38.78 -4.90
N LEU A 42 -11.54 39.92 -4.42
CA LEU A 42 -10.85 40.74 -3.41
C LEU A 42 -10.70 40.01 -2.07
N GLY A 43 -11.72 39.26 -1.66
CA GLY A 43 -11.66 38.49 -0.41
C GLY A 43 -10.70 37.29 -0.49
N LEU A 44 -10.55 36.67 -1.65
CA LEU A 44 -9.65 35.52 -1.85
C LEU A 44 -8.23 35.94 -2.24
N SER A 45 -8.04 37.16 -2.79
CA SER A 45 -6.72 37.61 -3.25
C SER A 45 -5.63 37.59 -2.16
N PRO A 46 -5.86 37.97 -0.88
CA PRO A 46 -4.84 37.87 0.16
C PRO A 46 -4.41 36.43 0.41
N LEU A 47 -5.33 35.45 0.33
CA LEU A 47 -5.01 34.04 0.49
C LEU A 47 -4.15 33.53 -0.66
N VAL A 48 -4.45 33.95 -1.90
CA VAL A 48 -3.65 33.61 -3.09
C VAL A 48 -2.25 34.22 -2.99
N VAL A 49 -2.16 35.50 -2.60
CA VAL A 49 -0.87 36.18 -2.43
C VAL A 49 -0.03 35.49 -1.35
N LEU A 50 -0.66 35.11 -0.24
CA LEU A 50 0.02 34.39 0.86
C LEU A 50 0.47 33.01 0.40
N GLU A 51 -0.37 32.24 -0.30
CA GLU A 51 -0.01 30.93 -0.87
C GLU A 51 1.19 31.03 -1.80
N VAL A 52 1.19 32.02 -2.73
CA VAL A 52 2.32 32.27 -3.65
C VAL A 52 3.57 32.70 -2.87
N GLY A 53 3.41 33.60 -1.89
CA GLY A 53 4.51 34.02 -1.02
C GLY A 53 5.17 32.87 -0.27
N LEU A 54 4.36 31.99 0.33
CA LEU A 54 4.85 30.80 1.03
C LEU A 54 5.60 29.86 0.07
N ARG A 55 5.11 29.69 -1.16
CA ARG A 55 5.79 28.89 -2.19
C ARG A 55 7.14 29.47 -2.60
N VAL A 56 7.21 30.78 -2.83
CA VAL A 56 8.45 31.49 -3.19
C VAL A 56 9.47 31.42 -2.07
N LEU A 57 9.02 31.57 -0.82
CA LEU A 57 9.86 31.48 0.37
C LEU A 57 10.23 30.04 0.77
N GLY A 58 9.68 29.02 0.10
CA GLY A 58 9.94 27.61 0.44
C GLY A 58 9.35 27.17 1.78
N ILE A 59 8.35 27.89 2.31
CA ILE A 59 7.70 27.59 3.60
C ILE A 59 6.57 26.58 3.37
N GLY A 60 6.92 25.33 3.12
CA GLY A 60 6.03 24.23 2.81
C GLY A 60 6.78 23.13 2.07
N ALA A 61 6.05 22.15 1.55
CA ALA A 61 6.59 21.07 0.73
C ALA A 61 5.71 20.87 -0.51
N ASP A 62 6.33 20.54 -1.63
CA ASP A 62 5.60 19.98 -2.76
C ASP A 62 5.16 18.56 -2.37
N LEU A 63 3.84 18.32 -2.40
CA LEU A 63 3.22 17.04 -2.05
C LEU A 63 2.57 16.38 -3.28
N THR A 64 3.01 16.74 -4.50
CA THR A 64 2.64 16.04 -5.74
C THR A 64 3.41 14.73 -5.87
N LEU A 65 2.86 13.76 -6.62
CA LEU A 65 3.45 12.42 -6.74
C LEU A 65 4.79 12.43 -7.47
N VAL A 66 4.93 13.26 -8.51
CA VAL A 66 6.12 13.29 -9.37
C VAL A 66 6.84 14.61 -9.17
N VAL A 67 8.07 14.53 -8.66
CA VAL A 67 8.92 15.70 -8.37
C VAL A 67 10.28 15.58 -9.08
N PRO A 68 10.95 16.70 -9.39
CA PRO A 68 12.29 16.66 -9.97
C PRO A 68 13.27 15.93 -9.04
N TRP A 69 14.17 15.15 -9.64
CA TRP A 69 15.32 14.60 -8.93
C TRP A 69 16.35 15.71 -8.69
N ARG A 70 16.86 15.80 -7.46
CA ARG A 70 17.76 16.89 -7.07
C ARG A 70 19.07 16.87 -7.87
N GLY A 71 19.40 17.98 -8.47
CA GLY A 71 20.69 18.21 -9.13
C GLY A 71 20.79 17.73 -10.59
N SER A 72 19.75 17.10 -11.15
CA SER A 72 19.84 16.52 -12.51
C SER A 72 18.64 16.88 -13.38
N LEU A 73 18.89 17.66 -14.42
CA LEU A 73 17.86 18.12 -15.35
C LEU A 73 17.27 16.92 -16.13
N GLY A 74 15.94 16.90 -16.27
CA GLY A 74 15.22 15.84 -16.98
C GLY A 74 15.01 14.54 -16.19
N TRP A 75 15.51 14.49 -14.95
CA TRP A 75 15.29 13.38 -14.04
C TRP A 75 14.24 13.71 -12.99
N TYR A 76 13.41 12.74 -12.67
CA TYR A 76 12.29 12.83 -11.74
C TYR A 76 12.27 11.59 -10.84
N GLN A 77 11.54 11.69 -9.74
CA GLN A 77 11.26 10.58 -8.82
C GLN A 77 9.83 10.65 -8.30
N LEU A 78 9.34 9.56 -7.75
CA LEU A 78 8.16 9.63 -6.91
C LEU A 78 8.51 10.35 -5.60
N ASN A 79 7.55 11.12 -5.10
CA ASN A 79 7.75 11.97 -3.93
C ASN A 79 7.50 11.19 -2.64
N PRO A 80 8.51 11.00 -1.77
CA PRO A 80 8.32 10.32 -0.48
C PRO A 80 7.33 11.00 0.47
N LYS A 81 6.90 12.24 0.16
CA LYS A 81 5.94 13.01 0.97
C LYS A 81 4.53 13.02 0.39
N PHE A 82 4.30 12.27 -0.69
CA PHE A 82 3.01 12.27 -1.40
C PHE A 82 1.84 11.78 -0.54
N ASP A 83 2.08 10.88 0.38
CA ASP A 83 1.10 10.26 1.27
C ASP A 83 0.60 11.17 2.39
N GLN A 84 1.41 12.16 2.82
CA GLN A 84 1.13 13.01 3.96
C GLN A 84 -0.25 13.69 3.94
N PRO A 85 -0.78 14.20 2.82
CA PRO A 85 -2.12 14.76 2.76
C PRO A 85 -3.24 13.79 3.10
N PHE A 86 -3.04 12.50 2.82
CA PHE A 86 -4.05 11.46 3.04
C PHE A 86 -4.10 11.04 4.50
N TYR A 87 -2.95 10.90 5.14
CA TYR A 87 -2.86 10.54 6.56
C TYR A 87 -3.03 11.72 7.50
N GLY A 88 -2.81 12.96 7.03
CA GLY A 88 -2.79 14.16 7.90
C GLY A 88 -1.54 14.20 8.80
N ARG A 89 -0.50 13.43 8.49
CA ARG A 89 0.76 13.29 9.24
C ARG A 89 1.93 13.60 8.32
N SER A 90 3.06 13.99 8.90
CA SER A 90 4.29 14.34 8.17
C SER A 90 5.45 13.38 8.42
N ASP A 91 5.24 12.37 9.25
CA ASP A 91 6.25 11.41 9.71
C ASP A 91 6.22 10.07 8.93
N LEU A 92 5.31 9.92 7.99
CA LEU A 92 5.23 8.75 7.14
C LEU A 92 6.13 8.89 5.92
N SER A 93 6.63 7.76 5.42
CA SER A 93 7.38 7.68 4.18
C SER A 93 6.47 7.18 3.07
N GLY A 94 6.31 8.00 2.05
CA GLY A 94 5.56 7.64 0.84
C GLY A 94 6.35 6.67 -0.06
N PRO A 95 6.06 6.66 -1.37
CA PRO A 95 6.70 5.73 -2.29
C PRO A 95 8.21 6.00 -2.36
N GLU A 96 8.99 4.94 -2.37
CA GLU A 96 10.43 5.06 -2.57
C GLU A 96 10.75 5.40 -4.02
N GLY A 97 11.66 6.36 -4.20
CA GLY A 97 11.92 6.94 -5.50
C GLY A 97 13.14 6.39 -6.20
N ARG A 98 12.98 5.42 -7.11
CA ARG A 98 13.95 5.23 -8.19
C ARG A 98 13.83 6.40 -9.16
N PRO A 99 14.94 7.08 -9.57
CA PRO A 99 14.86 8.14 -10.55
C PRO A 99 14.51 7.62 -11.95
N PHE A 100 13.74 8.38 -12.69
CA PHE A 100 13.36 8.10 -14.07
C PHE A 100 13.40 9.39 -14.90
N ARG A 101 13.53 9.25 -16.24
CA ARG A 101 13.57 10.41 -17.14
C ARG A 101 12.18 10.84 -17.59
N LEU A 102 11.98 12.17 -17.71
CA LEU A 102 10.86 12.77 -18.41
C LEU A 102 11.38 13.86 -19.36
N PRO A 103 10.88 13.86 -20.62
CA PRO A 103 9.99 12.87 -21.22
C PRO A 103 10.58 11.46 -21.22
N LYS A 104 9.72 10.43 -21.32
CA LYS A 104 10.14 9.02 -21.39
C LYS A 104 11.05 8.80 -22.60
N PRO A 105 12.23 8.16 -22.44
CA PRO A 105 13.15 7.91 -23.56
C PRO A 105 12.50 7.03 -24.63
N ALA A 106 12.91 7.25 -25.88
CA ALA A 106 12.53 6.38 -26.99
C ALA A 106 12.99 4.93 -26.75
N GLY A 107 12.21 3.95 -27.17
CA GLY A 107 12.49 2.53 -26.93
C GLY A 107 12.21 2.06 -25.50
N THR A 108 11.73 2.94 -24.60
CA THR A 108 11.37 2.55 -23.23
C THR A 108 9.88 2.20 -23.15
N ARG A 109 9.58 1.01 -22.61
CA ARG A 109 8.24 0.64 -22.13
C ARG A 109 8.16 0.78 -20.63
N ARG A 110 7.19 1.52 -20.17
CA ARG A 110 7.06 1.86 -18.75
C ARG A 110 5.77 1.30 -18.18
N VAL A 111 5.88 0.58 -17.06
CA VAL A 111 4.74 0.06 -16.28
C VAL A 111 4.65 0.84 -14.97
N LEU A 112 3.47 1.31 -14.62
CA LEU A 112 3.16 1.89 -13.31
C LEU A 112 2.45 0.84 -12.47
N VAL A 113 3.00 0.48 -11.31
CA VAL A 113 2.38 -0.47 -10.37
C VAL A 113 1.87 0.28 -9.14
N VAL A 114 0.57 0.14 -8.85
CA VAL A 114 -0.13 0.89 -7.80
C VAL A 114 -0.73 -0.08 -6.79
N GLY A 115 -0.63 0.25 -5.50
CA GLY A 115 -1.24 -0.51 -4.41
C GLY A 115 -0.69 -0.15 -3.03
N GLY A 116 -0.97 -1.01 -2.05
CA GLY A 116 -0.56 -0.85 -0.65
C GLY A 116 0.82 -1.41 -0.34
N SER A 117 1.03 -1.83 0.92
CA SER A 117 2.30 -2.36 1.44
C SER A 117 2.83 -3.58 0.67
N THR A 118 1.96 -4.42 0.15
CA THR A 118 2.35 -5.59 -0.66
C THR A 118 3.01 -5.17 -1.98
N VAL A 119 2.57 -4.05 -2.59
CA VAL A 119 3.19 -3.45 -3.78
C VAL A 119 4.51 -2.77 -3.42
N VAL A 120 4.57 -2.06 -2.27
CA VAL A 120 5.85 -1.55 -1.73
C VAL A 120 6.88 -2.67 -1.66
N GLY A 121 6.44 -3.85 -1.23
CA GLY A 121 7.26 -5.05 -1.10
C GLY A 121 7.43 -5.53 0.34
N PHE A 122 6.85 -4.80 1.33
CA PHE A 122 7.00 -5.20 2.74
C PHE A 122 6.77 -6.71 2.93
N PRO A 123 7.59 -7.40 3.73
CA PRO A 123 8.72 -6.90 4.52
C PRO A 123 10.07 -6.84 3.77
N TYR A 124 10.13 -7.27 2.51
CA TYR A 124 11.31 -7.07 1.67
C TYR A 124 11.47 -5.59 1.29
N PRO A 125 12.70 -5.13 0.99
CA PRO A 125 12.88 -3.81 0.39
C PRO A 125 12.25 -3.74 -1.02
N SER A 126 11.85 -2.55 -1.45
CA SER A 126 11.15 -2.33 -2.72
C SER A 126 11.93 -2.82 -3.95
N GLU A 127 13.25 -2.85 -3.86
CA GLU A 127 14.15 -3.36 -4.89
C GLU A 127 14.08 -4.88 -5.08
N LEU A 128 13.46 -5.60 -4.14
CA LEU A 128 13.25 -7.06 -4.21
C LEU A 128 11.78 -7.46 -4.37
N ALA A 129 10.87 -6.48 -4.29
CA ALA A 129 9.43 -6.67 -4.43
C ALA A 129 9.01 -7.14 -5.83
N PHE A 130 7.81 -7.69 -5.95
CA PHE A 130 7.30 -8.18 -7.22
C PHE A 130 7.29 -7.12 -8.36
N PRO A 131 7.10 -5.79 -8.14
CA PRO A 131 7.22 -4.82 -9.22
C PRO A 131 8.64 -4.76 -9.83
N ARG A 132 9.67 -4.91 -9.00
CA ARG A 132 11.04 -4.99 -9.51
C ARG A 132 11.29 -6.31 -10.23
N GLN A 133 10.76 -7.42 -9.73
CA GLN A 133 10.83 -8.72 -10.40
C GLN A 133 10.11 -8.69 -11.76
N ILE A 134 8.95 -8.02 -11.89
CA ILE A 134 8.28 -7.77 -13.18
C ILE A 134 9.24 -7.10 -14.17
N GLN A 135 10.01 -6.11 -13.73
CA GLN A 135 10.96 -5.44 -14.62
C GLN A 135 12.00 -6.41 -15.17
N GLU A 136 12.61 -7.25 -14.34
CA GLU A 136 13.63 -8.21 -14.76
C GLU A 136 13.04 -9.28 -15.71
N LEU A 137 11.85 -9.77 -15.40
CA LEU A 137 11.16 -10.78 -16.20
C LEU A 137 10.78 -10.24 -17.58
N LEU A 138 10.21 -9.04 -17.64
CA LEU A 138 9.83 -8.40 -18.90
C LEU A 138 11.07 -7.96 -19.69
N GLN A 139 12.15 -7.51 -19.04
CA GLN A 139 13.39 -7.15 -19.70
C GLN A 139 14.06 -8.37 -20.38
N ALA A 140 13.94 -9.56 -19.77
CA ALA A 140 14.42 -10.79 -20.40
C ALA A 140 13.65 -11.14 -21.69
N GLN A 141 12.37 -10.76 -21.78
CA GLN A 141 11.53 -10.95 -22.98
C GLN A 141 11.72 -9.87 -24.05
N ALA A 142 12.25 -8.70 -23.67
CA ALA A 142 12.35 -7.52 -24.53
C ALA A 142 13.22 -7.78 -25.76
N ASP A 143 12.91 -7.04 -26.83
CA ASP A 143 13.72 -7.07 -28.05
C ASP A 143 15.01 -6.25 -27.86
N ALA A 144 15.99 -6.46 -28.75
CA ALA A 144 17.25 -5.72 -28.72
C ALA A 144 17.00 -4.21 -28.84
N GLY A 145 17.52 -3.43 -27.89
CA GLY A 145 17.36 -1.97 -27.83
C GLY A 145 16.07 -1.50 -27.14
N GLU A 146 15.18 -2.42 -26.70
CA GLU A 146 14.02 -2.09 -25.89
C GLU A 146 14.39 -2.11 -24.40
N THR A 147 13.97 -1.08 -23.66
CA THR A 147 14.17 -0.98 -22.21
C THR A 147 12.83 -1.09 -21.51
N ILE A 148 12.74 -1.97 -20.52
CA ILE A 148 11.58 -2.09 -19.64
C ILE A 148 11.85 -1.34 -18.34
N GLU A 149 10.95 -0.47 -17.98
CA GLU A 149 11.01 0.31 -16.74
C GLU A 149 9.72 0.14 -15.94
N VAL A 150 9.85 -0.33 -14.71
CA VAL A 150 8.71 -0.49 -13.79
C VAL A 150 8.84 0.51 -12.66
N ILE A 151 7.83 1.37 -12.53
CA ILE A 151 7.73 2.36 -11.45
C ILE A 151 6.82 1.79 -10.37
N ASN A 152 7.41 1.47 -9.23
CA ASN A 152 6.68 1.04 -8.04
C ASN A 152 6.09 2.26 -7.34
N ALA A 153 4.79 2.46 -7.44
CA ALA A 153 4.03 3.51 -6.77
C ALA A 153 3.20 2.95 -5.58
N GLY A 154 3.65 1.85 -5.01
CA GLY A 154 3.09 1.31 -3.77
C GLY A 154 3.31 2.26 -2.60
N ILE A 155 2.33 2.35 -1.70
CA ILE A 155 2.40 3.17 -0.49
C ILE A 155 1.76 2.40 0.66
N THR A 156 2.50 2.23 1.76
CA THR A 156 2.05 1.44 2.92
C THR A 156 0.67 1.88 3.42
N ALA A 157 -0.19 0.91 3.69
CA ALA A 157 -1.56 1.07 4.21
C ALA A 157 -2.51 1.92 3.35
N MET A 158 -2.12 2.34 2.14
CA MET A 158 -3.06 3.00 1.23
C MET A 158 -4.17 2.06 0.75
N ASN A 159 -5.33 2.64 0.51
CA ASN A 159 -6.50 1.98 -0.04
C ASN A 159 -6.93 2.63 -1.37
N SER A 160 -7.92 2.03 -2.03
CA SER A 160 -8.40 2.51 -3.34
C SER A 160 -8.82 3.98 -3.35
N SER A 161 -9.33 4.54 -2.22
CA SER A 161 -9.72 5.96 -2.13
C SER A 161 -8.56 6.91 -2.36
N SER A 162 -7.37 6.56 -1.89
CA SER A 162 -6.13 7.33 -2.05
C SER A 162 -5.42 6.97 -3.35
N GLU A 163 -5.46 5.69 -3.77
CA GLU A 163 -4.80 5.18 -4.97
C GLU A 163 -5.35 5.76 -6.27
N VAL A 164 -6.62 6.21 -6.30
CA VAL A 164 -7.13 6.99 -7.44
C VAL A 164 -6.25 8.21 -7.74
N ALA A 165 -5.76 8.90 -6.69
CA ALA A 165 -4.85 10.04 -6.89
C ALA A 165 -3.46 9.60 -7.35
N VAL A 166 -2.99 8.42 -6.93
CA VAL A 166 -1.74 7.82 -7.43
C VAL A 166 -1.85 7.53 -8.92
N VAL A 167 -2.96 6.94 -9.39
CA VAL A 167 -3.21 6.71 -10.82
C VAL A 167 -3.31 8.03 -11.57
N GLU A 168 -4.10 9.01 -11.07
CA GLU A 168 -4.30 10.31 -11.72
C GLU A 168 -2.97 11.04 -11.95
N GLU A 169 -2.13 11.15 -10.93
CA GLU A 169 -0.84 11.83 -11.03
C GLU A 169 0.25 10.95 -11.66
N GLY A 170 0.13 9.63 -11.49
CA GLY A 170 1.02 8.65 -12.08
C GLY A 170 0.98 8.60 -13.60
N LEU A 171 -0.10 9.07 -14.24
CA LEU A 171 -0.13 9.24 -15.70
C LEU A 171 0.95 10.21 -16.21
N ARG A 172 1.47 11.11 -15.36
CA ARG A 172 2.59 12.01 -15.69
C ARG A 172 3.89 11.26 -15.98
N VAL A 173 4.07 10.05 -15.44
CA VAL A 173 5.27 9.25 -15.75
C VAL A 173 5.21 8.62 -17.15
N GLN A 174 4.16 8.86 -17.93
CA GLN A 174 3.96 8.36 -19.29
C GLN A 174 3.99 6.82 -19.35
N PRO A 175 3.15 6.10 -18.56
CA PRO A 175 3.14 4.66 -18.55
C PRO A 175 2.55 4.08 -19.84
N ASP A 176 3.03 2.92 -20.28
CA ASP A 176 2.47 2.11 -21.37
C ASP A 176 1.48 1.06 -20.85
N ALA A 177 1.50 0.81 -19.54
CA ALA A 177 0.52 -0.02 -18.83
C ALA A 177 0.46 0.38 -17.35
N ILE A 178 -0.70 0.16 -16.73
CA ILE A 178 -0.90 0.33 -15.28
C ILE A 178 -1.29 -1.02 -14.71
N VAL A 179 -0.71 -1.39 -13.56
CA VAL A 179 -1.11 -2.54 -12.75
C VAL A 179 -1.64 -2.03 -11.42
N VAL A 180 -2.80 -2.51 -11.00
CA VAL A 180 -3.40 -2.18 -9.71
C VAL A 180 -3.59 -3.45 -8.90
N TYR A 181 -2.92 -3.54 -7.74
CA TYR A 181 -3.08 -4.60 -6.75
C TYR A 181 -3.51 -3.98 -5.43
N THR A 182 -4.80 -4.06 -5.11
CA THR A 182 -5.41 -3.36 -3.97
C THR A 182 -6.60 -4.14 -3.39
N GLY A 183 -7.00 -3.83 -2.15
CA GLY A 183 -8.18 -4.40 -1.49
C GLY A 183 -8.02 -4.69 0.00
N HIS A 184 -6.79 -4.84 0.51
CA HIS A 184 -6.57 -5.19 1.92
C HIS A 184 -6.85 -4.04 2.89
N ASN A 185 -6.69 -2.79 2.45
CA ASN A 185 -6.77 -1.61 3.29
C ASN A 185 -8.10 -0.85 3.19
N GLU A 186 -9.12 -1.39 2.55
CA GLU A 186 -10.37 -0.68 2.26
C GLU A 186 -11.16 -0.28 3.51
N PHE A 187 -11.00 -1.05 4.58
CA PHE A 187 -11.68 -0.80 5.85
C PHE A 187 -10.92 0.18 6.73
N TYR A 188 -9.61 0.02 6.88
CA TYR A 188 -8.79 0.72 7.87
C TYR A 188 -7.81 1.73 7.27
N GLY A 189 -7.52 1.70 5.99
CA GLY A 189 -6.64 2.64 5.33
C GLY A 189 -7.16 4.10 5.37
N PRO A 190 -6.43 5.06 4.82
CA PRO A 190 -6.78 6.49 4.87
C PRO A 190 -8.17 6.76 4.29
N GLY A 191 -9.10 7.26 5.12
CA GLY A 191 -10.50 7.46 4.72
C GLY A 191 -11.29 6.16 4.52
N GLY A 192 -10.74 5.01 4.94
CA GLY A 192 -11.44 3.72 4.96
C GLY A 192 -12.69 3.76 5.83
N VAL A 193 -13.68 2.93 5.52
CA VAL A 193 -15.02 3.02 6.12
C VAL A 193 -15.05 2.80 7.64
N ALA A 194 -14.09 2.05 8.17
CA ALA A 194 -13.92 1.80 9.60
C ALA A 194 -12.86 2.72 10.24
N SER A 195 -12.22 3.61 9.49
CA SER A 195 -11.29 4.60 10.04
C SER A 195 -12.02 5.79 10.65
N SER A 196 -11.33 6.63 11.40
CA SER A 196 -11.87 7.87 11.98
C SER A 196 -12.49 8.81 10.93
N ALA A 197 -12.00 8.78 9.69
CA ALA A 197 -12.52 9.55 8.55
C ALA A 197 -13.55 8.77 7.71
N GLY A 198 -13.97 7.59 8.15
CA GLY A 198 -14.79 6.66 7.36
C GLY A 198 -16.20 7.14 6.97
N ARG A 199 -16.70 8.20 7.61
CA ARG A 199 -17.97 8.85 7.25
C ARG A 199 -17.86 9.77 6.04
N ILE A 200 -16.64 10.16 5.65
CA ILE A 200 -16.40 11.09 4.54
C ILE A 200 -16.41 10.28 3.22
N ASP A 201 -17.15 10.76 2.23
CA ASP A 201 -17.15 10.21 0.87
C ASP A 201 -15.76 10.27 0.23
N SER A 202 -15.40 9.27 -0.60
CA SER A 202 -14.06 9.20 -1.23
C SER A 202 -13.71 10.43 -2.08
N ASN A 203 -14.68 11.07 -2.74
CA ASN A 203 -14.41 12.27 -3.53
C ASN A 203 -14.09 13.46 -2.62
N TRP A 204 -14.84 13.60 -1.52
CA TRP A 204 -14.58 14.63 -0.51
C TRP A 204 -13.25 14.38 0.20
N PHE A 205 -12.95 13.14 0.54
CA PHE A 205 -11.66 12.76 1.13
C PHE A 205 -10.48 13.18 0.23
N ARG A 206 -10.55 12.88 -1.07
CA ARG A 206 -9.54 13.32 -2.04
C ARG A 206 -9.47 14.85 -2.19
N ARG A 207 -10.62 15.57 -2.12
CA ARG A 207 -10.63 17.03 -2.13
C ARG A 207 -9.93 17.61 -0.90
N ILE A 208 -10.20 17.06 0.28
CA ILE A 208 -9.52 17.47 1.53
C ILE A 208 -8.01 17.22 1.39
N ALA A 209 -7.61 16.05 0.88
CA ALA A 209 -6.20 15.76 0.63
C ALA A 209 -5.56 16.77 -0.35
N ARG A 210 -6.27 17.17 -1.42
CA ARG A 210 -5.79 18.24 -2.32
C ARG A 210 -5.65 19.58 -1.62
N TRP A 211 -6.58 19.97 -0.74
CA TRP A 211 -6.45 21.22 0.05
C TRP A 211 -5.26 21.18 1.02
N ARG A 212 -5.01 20.03 1.64
CA ARG A 212 -3.84 19.85 2.52
C ARG A 212 -2.49 20.04 1.80
N ARG A 213 -2.47 20.01 0.47
CA ARG A 213 -1.28 20.33 -0.34
C ARG A 213 -0.99 21.82 -0.48
N LEU A 214 -1.95 22.69 -0.16
CA LEU A 214 -1.72 24.13 -0.16
C LEU A 214 -0.71 24.50 0.94
N TYR A 215 0.27 25.31 0.59
CA TYR A 215 1.33 25.74 1.50
C TYR A 215 0.76 26.51 2.70
N LEU A 216 -0.29 27.30 2.45
CA LEU A 216 -1.04 27.98 3.51
C LEU A 216 -1.65 26.98 4.52
N VAL A 217 -2.28 25.91 4.01
CA VAL A 217 -2.88 24.89 4.87
C VAL A 217 -1.80 24.13 5.64
N GLN A 218 -0.67 23.83 5.00
CA GLN A 218 0.48 23.22 5.67
C GLN A 218 1.04 24.12 6.77
N ALA A 219 1.18 25.43 6.51
CA ALA A 219 1.66 26.40 7.50
C ALA A 219 0.72 26.50 8.71
N VAL A 220 -0.60 26.61 8.47
CA VAL A 220 -1.61 26.63 9.54
C VAL A 220 -1.60 25.31 10.32
N SER A 221 -1.53 24.17 9.64
CA SER A 221 -1.45 22.86 10.31
C SER A 221 -0.23 22.76 11.24
N ARG A 222 0.94 23.24 10.80
CA ARG A 222 2.16 23.24 11.63
C ARG A 222 2.03 24.11 12.90
N LEU A 223 1.31 25.22 12.80
CA LEU A 223 1.06 26.11 13.94
C LEU A 223 0.07 25.51 14.94
N MET A 224 -0.91 24.73 14.44
CA MET A 224 -1.98 24.15 15.25
C MET A 224 -1.62 22.80 15.90
N HIS A 225 -0.69 22.04 15.31
CA HIS A 225 -0.30 20.74 15.85
C HIS A 225 0.95 20.90 16.71
N SER A 226 0.73 20.90 18.04
CA SER A 226 1.81 20.58 18.99
C SER A 226 2.30 19.17 18.70
N ARG A 227 3.62 18.95 18.84
CA ARG A 227 4.31 17.68 18.60
C ARG A 227 3.60 16.50 19.27
N THR A 228 2.67 15.87 18.57
CA THR A 228 2.15 14.55 18.96
C THR A 228 3.23 13.53 18.66
N GLN A 229 3.51 12.66 19.62
CA GLN A 229 4.42 11.53 19.42
C GLN A 229 3.93 10.66 18.26
N PRO A 230 4.83 10.10 17.43
CA PRO A 230 4.43 9.16 16.40
C PRO A 230 3.76 7.95 17.07
N SER A 231 2.47 7.78 16.85
CA SER A 231 1.81 6.52 17.16
C SER A 231 2.09 5.55 16.00
N ASP A 232 2.33 4.29 16.33
CA ASP A 232 2.45 3.23 15.33
C ASP A 232 1.25 3.28 14.37
N LEU A 233 1.48 3.09 13.07
CA LEU A 233 0.41 3.16 12.07
C LEU A 233 -0.70 2.15 12.36
N ILE A 234 -0.35 0.93 12.80
CA ILE A 234 -1.31 -0.12 13.16
C ILE A 234 -2.09 0.25 14.41
N GLU A 235 -1.45 0.80 15.43
CA GLU A 235 -2.10 1.25 16.67
C GLU A 235 -2.96 2.50 16.46
N SER A 236 -2.64 3.32 15.43
CA SER A 236 -3.40 4.52 15.08
C SER A 236 -4.60 4.25 14.18
N LEU A 237 -4.86 3.00 13.81
CA LEU A 237 -6.04 2.57 13.03
C LEU A 237 -7.21 2.22 13.99
N PRO A 238 -7.82 3.19 14.69
CA PRO A 238 -8.96 2.90 15.55
C PRO A 238 -10.15 2.70 14.66
N GLY A 239 -10.74 1.58 14.73
CA GLY A 239 -11.96 1.26 14.04
C GLY A 239 -12.66 0.14 14.77
N ASP A 240 -13.88 -0.08 14.40
CA ASP A 240 -14.59 -1.29 14.72
C ASP A 240 -13.85 -2.44 14.02
N LEU A 241 -13.16 -3.26 14.80
CA LEU A 241 -12.48 -4.46 14.30
C LEU A 241 -13.49 -5.57 13.95
N HIS A 242 -14.75 -5.38 14.34
CA HIS A 242 -15.82 -6.34 14.13
C HIS A 242 -16.75 -5.89 13.00
N ILE A 243 -16.47 -6.30 11.76
CA ILE A 243 -17.22 -5.91 10.57
C ILE A 243 -17.86 -7.13 9.92
N PRO A 244 -19.17 -7.36 10.16
CA PRO A 244 -19.93 -8.45 9.56
C PRO A 244 -19.98 -8.34 8.04
N LEU A 245 -20.02 -9.49 7.34
CA LEU A 245 -20.08 -9.57 5.88
C LEU A 245 -21.35 -8.93 5.29
N ASP A 246 -22.46 -9.05 5.98
CA ASP A 246 -23.78 -8.48 5.61
C ASP A 246 -24.01 -7.07 6.17
N GLY A 247 -23.09 -6.55 7.00
CA GLY A 247 -23.21 -5.27 7.67
C GLY A 247 -23.09 -4.05 6.71
N ASP A 248 -23.73 -2.94 7.08
CA ASP A 248 -23.68 -1.68 6.33
C ASP A 248 -22.26 -1.16 6.09
N THR A 249 -21.37 -1.37 7.04
CA THR A 249 -19.96 -0.97 6.93
C THR A 249 -19.27 -1.74 5.82
N PHE A 250 -19.49 -3.05 5.74
CA PHE A 250 -18.96 -3.89 4.67
C PHE A 250 -19.52 -3.45 3.30
N GLN A 251 -20.83 -3.27 3.21
CA GLN A 251 -21.48 -2.86 1.96
C GLN A 251 -21.01 -1.47 1.50
N ARG A 252 -20.74 -0.55 2.43
CA ARG A 252 -20.15 0.76 2.10
C ARG A 252 -18.72 0.61 1.58
N ALA A 253 -17.90 -0.27 2.19
CA ALA A 253 -16.55 -0.55 1.72
C ALA A 253 -16.56 -1.06 0.29
N ASN A 254 -17.37 -2.08 0.00
CA ASN A 254 -17.45 -2.70 -1.32
C ASN A 254 -17.93 -1.70 -2.40
N ARG A 255 -18.97 -0.90 -2.10
CA ARG A 255 -19.42 0.16 -3.02
C ARG A 255 -18.34 1.20 -3.29
N ARG A 256 -17.61 1.64 -2.27
CA ARG A 256 -16.49 2.61 -2.44
C ARG A 256 -15.36 2.01 -3.26
N PHE A 257 -15.01 0.77 -2.97
CA PHE A 257 -13.99 0.04 -3.72
C PHE A 257 -14.34 -0.03 -5.21
N GLU A 258 -15.55 -0.45 -5.54
CA GLU A 258 -16.09 -0.49 -6.90
C GLU A 258 -16.01 0.87 -7.61
N GLN A 259 -16.45 1.94 -6.93
CA GLN A 259 -16.43 3.30 -7.46
C GLN A 259 -15.00 3.79 -7.72
N ASN A 260 -14.07 3.50 -6.82
CA ASN A 260 -12.69 3.92 -6.95
C ASN A 260 -11.97 3.15 -8.08
N LEU A 261 -12.15 1.84 -8.18
CA LEU A 261 -11.62 1.05 -9.31
C LEU A 261 -12.19 1.55 -10.65
N SER A 262 -13.49 1.84 -10.71
CA SER A 262 -14.12 2.42 -11.91
C SER A 262 -13.54 3.80 -12.24
N ALA A 263 -13.18 4.62 -11.24
CA ALA A 263 -12.52 5.90 -11.47
C ALA A 263 -11.11 5.71 -12.05
N MET A 264 -10.32 4.76 -11.53
CA MET A 264 -9.00 4.42 -12.06
C MET A 264 -9.08 3.93 -13.52
N ALA A 265 -10.05 3.05 -13.82
CA ALA A 265 -10.29 2.56 -15.19
C ALA A 265 -10.63 3.71 -16.16
N LYS A 266 -11.45 4.66 -15.73
CA LYS A 266 -11.81 5.84 -16.55
C LYS A 266 -10.61 6.76 -16.79
N LEU A 267 -9.76 6.98 -15.79
CA LEU A 267 -8.52 7.76 -15.92
C LEU A 267 -7.57 7.12 -16.92
N ALA A 268 -7.34 5.81 -16.80
CA ALA A 268 -6.51 5.04 -17.71
C ALA A 268 -7.05 5.07 -19.16
N ALA A 269 -8.37 4.86 -19.33
CA ALA A 269 -9.03 4.91 -20.63
C ALA A 269 -8.92 6.29 -21.28
N ALA A 270 -9.11 7.38 -20.52
CA ALA A 270 -8.95 8.75 -21.01
C ALA A 270 -7.52 9.03 -21.51
N ALA A 271 -6.53 8.45 -20.84
CA ALA A 271 -5.12 8.51 -21.23
C ALA A 271 -4.75 7.48 -22.32
N ARG A 272 -5.66 6.59 -22.72
CA ARG A 272 -5.45 5.46 -23.65
C ARG A 272 -4.39 4.46 -23.16
N VAL A 273 -4.21 4.34 -21.85
CA VAL A 273 -3.28 3.42 -21.21
C VAL A 273 -4.06 2.16 -20.76
N PRO A 274 -3.62 0.94 -21.12
CA PRO A 274 -4.23 -0.28 -20.58
C PRO A 274 -4.01 -0.38 -19.07
N ILE A 275 -5.03 -0.88 -18.36
CA ILE A 275 -4.98 -1.09 -16.92
C ILE A 275 -5.31 -2.55 -16.60
N LEU A 276 -4.42 -3.21 -15.87
CA LEU A 276 -4.58 -4.57 -15.36
C LEU A 276 -4.94 -4.49 -13.86
N PHE A 277 -6.14 -4.91 -13.54
CA PHE A 277 -6.56 -5.11 -12.16
C PHE A 277 -6.24 -6.54 -11.73
N VAL A 278 -5.48 -6.68 -10.66
CA VAL A 278 -5.07 -7.96 -10.09
C VAL A 278 -5.87 -8.21 -8.82
N SER A 279 -6.46 -9.40 -8.67
CA SER A 279 -7.20 -9.73 -7.45
C SER A 279 -6.27 -9.77 -6.24
N PRO A 280 -6.66 -9.18 -5.09
CA PRO A 280 -5.91 -9.33 -3.85
C PRO A 280 -5.94 -10.79 -3.38
N VAL A 281 -4.83 -11.25 -2.82
CA VAL A 281 -4.69 -12.60 -2.26
C VAL A 281 -4.28 -12.54 -0.80
N ALA A 282 -4.75 -13.48 0.00
CA ALA A 282 -4.47 -13.56 1.43
C ALA A 282 -4.02 -14.97 1.82
N ASN A 283 -3.38 -15.08 2.97
CA ASN A 283 -3.06 -16.36 3.58
C ASN A 283 -4.34 -16.99 4.14
N GLU A 284 -4.96 -17.84 3.34
CA GLU A 284 -6.19 -18.54 3.68
C GLU A 284 -5.92 -19.83 4.44
N ARG A 285 -4.81 -20.51 4.11
CA ARG A 285 -4.48 -21.86 4.57
C ARG A 285 -3.82 -21.91 5.94
N ASP A 286 -2.91 -20.98 6.21
CA ASP A 286 -2.05 -21.03 7.40
C ASP A 286 -2.34 -19.90 8.40
N GLN A 287 -3.11 -18.87 8.01
CA GLN A 287 -3.57 -17.78 8.88
C GLN A 287 -5.03 -18.02 9.27
N PRO A 288 -5.31 -18.46 10.50
CA PRO A 288 -6.69 -18.60 10.98
C PRO A 288 -7.39 -17.24 11.05
N PRO A 289 -8.72 -17.21 11.09
CA PRO A 289 -9.49 -16.00 11.37
C PRO A 289 -9.04 -15.34 12.68
N ILE A 290 -8.97 -14.00 12.65
CA ILE A 290 -8.54 -13.21 13.80
C ILE A 290 -9.73 -12.93 14.71
N GLU A 291 -10.89 -12.62 14.12
CA GLU A 291 -12.10 -12.23 14.83
C GLU A 291 -13.30 -13.12 14.44
N ASN A 292 -14.14 -13.47 15.40
CA ASN A 292 -15.39 -14.19 15.17
C ASN A 292 -16.56 -13.20 15.10
N ILE A 293 -17.39 -13.29 14.04
CA ILE A 293 -18.54 -12.39 13.81
C ILE A 293 -19.73 -12.69 14.73
N ASN A 294 -19.76 -13.84 15.40
CA ASN A 294 -20.92 -14.25 16.22
C ASN A 294 -20.71 -13.98 17.73
N PRO A 295 -20.41 -12.72 18.14
CA PRO A 295 -20.20 -12.39 19.55
C PRO A 295 -21.51 -12.14 20.29
N ALA A 296 -22.66 -12.12 19.59
CA ALA A 296 -23.91 -11.58 20.11
C ALA A 296 -24.44 -12.33 21.35
N GLU A 297 -23.87 -13.48 21.68
CA GLU A 297 -24.38 -14.33 22.76
C GLU A 297 -23.31 -14.75 23.79
N ARG A 298 -22.04 -14.27 23.65
CA ARG A 298 -20.96 -14.70 24.55
C ARG A 298 -20.14 -13.52 25.07
N SER A 299 -19.72 -13.67 26.33
CA SER A 299 -18.66 -12.81 26.86
C SER A 299 -17.34 -13.09 26.15
N ALA A 300 -16.42 -12.10 26.14
CA ALA A 300 -15.08 -12.27 25.56
C ALA A 300 -14.31 -13.47 26.17
N GLU A 301 -14.56 -13.79 27.44
CA GLU A 301 -13.96 -14.93 28.12
C GLU A 301 -14.54 -16.29 27.66
N GLU A 302 -15.84 -16.35 27.39
CA GLU A 302 -16.49 -17.53 26.84
C GLU A 302 -16.05 -17.79 25.42
N GLU A 303 -15.90 -16.75 24.61
CA GLU A 303 -15.38 -16.86 23.27
C GLU A 303 -13.92 -17.32 23.26
N ALA A 304 -13.07 -16.77 24.11
CA ALA A 304 -11.67 -17.19 24.25
C ALA A 304 -11.56 -18.67 24.71
N ARG A 305 -12.41 -19.11 25.64
CA ARG A 305 -12.50 -20.52 26.06
C ARG A 305 -12.93 -21.41 24.90
N HIS A 306 -13.93 -21.00 24.17
CA HIS A 306 -14.43 -21.76 23.02
C HIS A 306 -13.36 -21.91 21.92
N ARG A 307 -12.65 -20.84 21.57
CA ARG A 307 -11.53 -20.91 20.61
C ARG A 307 -10.44 -21.87 21.06
N LYS A 308 -10.05 -21.82 22.33
CA LYS A 308 -9.10 -22.78 22.92
C LYS A 308 -9.59 -24.21 22.83
N GLN A 309 -10.87 -24.44 23.15
CA GLN A 309 -11.49 -25.78 23.10
C GLN A 309 -11.49 -26.34 21.67
N LEU A 310 -11.82 -25.52 20.63
CA LEU A 310 -11.77 -25.93 19.24
C LEU A 310 -10.34 -26.32 18.81
N VAL A 311 -9.33 -25.59 19.27
CA VAL A 311 -7.92 -25.93 18.99
C VAL A 311 -7.54 -27.26 19.65
N VAL A 312 -7.86 -27.45 20.92
CA VAL A 312 -7.55 -28.67 21.66
C VAL A 312 -8.28 -29.90 21.08
N GLU A 313 -9.57 -29.76 20.79
CA GLU A 313 -10.35 -30.81 20.15
C GLU A 313 -9.84 -31.20 18.77
N TRP A 314 -9.41 -30.20 17.98
CA TRP A 314 -8.74 -30.43 16.70
C TRP A 314 -7.41 -31.17 16.87
N GLN A 315 -6.58 -30.74 17.82
CA GLN A 315 -5.28 -31.37 18.08
C GLN A 315 -5.42 -32.81 18.55
N ALA A 316 -6.41 -33.10 19.38
CA ALA A 316 -6.68 -34.45 19.91
C ALA A 316 -7.17 -35.44 18.83
N GLN A 317 -7.79 -34.94 17.75
CA GLN A 317 -8.35 -35.75 16.66
C GLN A 317 -7.42 -35.88 15.44
N PHE A 318 -6.17 -35.49 15.57
CA PHE A 318 -5.20 -35.41 14.46
C PHE A 318 -4.88 -36.77 13.80
N GLY A 319 -5.23 -37.88 14.45
CA GLY A 319 -4.99 -39.23 13.93
C GLY A 319 -6.06 -39.73 12.94
N ASP A 320 -7.28 -39.20 12.98
CA ASP A 320 -8.40 -39.63 12.13
C ASP A 320 -9.12 -38.43 11.51
N ALA A 321 -8.75 -38.12 10.26
CA ALA A 321 -9.33 -37.00 9.51
C ALA A 321 -10.85 -37.15 9.30
N ALA A 322 -11.34 -38.37 9.15
CA ALA A 322 -12.77 -38.62 8.91
C ALA A 322 -13.62 -38.29 10.13
N GLN A 323 -13.19 -38.71 11.32
CA GLN A 323 -13.90 -38.39 12.58
C GLN A 323 -13.85 -36.88 12.89
N ALA A 324 -12.70 -36.24 12.61
CA ALA A 324 -12.56 -34.82 12.80
C ALA A 324 -13.52 -34.02 11.88
N ILE A 325 -13.62 -34.41 10.62
CA ILE A 325 -14.55 -33.80 9.66
C ILE A 325 -15.99 -34.00 10.12
N GLU A 326 -16.39 -35.21 10.50
CA GLU A 326 -17.76 -35.48 10.96
C GLU A 326 -18.16 -34.61 12.16
N LYS A 327 -17.26 -34.45 13.14
CA LYS A 327 -17.52 -33.61 14.31
C LYS A 327 -17.60 -32.14 13.95
N LEU A 328 -16.67 -31.65 13.10
CA LEU A 328 -16.65 -30.26 12.67
C LEU A 328 -17.87 -29.93 11.80
N GLU A 329 -18.37 -30.86 10.98
CA GLU A 329 -19.61 -30.69 10.21
C GLU A 329 -20.83 -30.54 11.14
N ARG A 330 -20.92 -31.31 12.20
CA ARG A 330 -21.98 -31.14 13.21
C ARG A 330 -21.90 -29.77 13.89
N LEU A 331 -20.69 -29.35 14.30
CA LEU A 331 -20.48 -28.02 14.90
C LEU A 331 -20.80 -26.90 13.91
N ARG A 332 -20.51 -27.08 12.62
CA ARG A 332 -20.85 -26.12 11.56
C ARG A 332 -22.35 -25.90 11.43
N VAL A 333 -23.15 -26.98 11.53
CA VAL A 333 -24.62 -26.86 11.51
C VAL A 333 -25.15 -26.12 12.74
N GLU A 334 -24.55 -26.35 13.91
CA GLU A 334 -24.94 -25.66 15.16
C GLU A 334 -24.48 -24.19 15.20
N ARG A 335 -23.40 -23.86 14.46
CA ARG A 335 -22.70 -22.55 14.49
C ARG A 335 -22.25 -22.15 13.09
N ASP A 336 -23.17 -21.96 12.18
CA ASP A 336 -22.90 -21.74 10.76
C ASP A 336 -22.03 -20.49 10.48
N GLY A 337 -22.12 -19.47 11.32
CA GLY A 337 -21.34 -18.24 11.21
C GLY A 337 -19.94 -18.26 11.85
N ASP A 338 -19.45 -19.41 12.37
CA ASP A 338 -18.14 -19.47 13.04
C ASP A 338 -16.98 -19.66 12.03
N PRO A 339 -16.13 -18.65 11.80
CA PRO A 339 -15.04 -18.74 10.85
C PRO A 339 -13.96 -19.74 11.26
N ASN A 340 -13.79 -20.01 12.56
CA ASN A 340 -12.78 -20.94 13.03
C ASN A 340 -13.18 -22.38 12.74
N ILE A 341 -14.46 -22.72 12.84
CA ILE A 341 -14.98 -24.05 12.46
C ILE A 341 -14.74 -24.27 10.96
N ARG A 342 -15.06 -23.28 10.13
CA ARG A 342 -14.83 -23.33 8.69
C ARG A 342 -13.35 -23.55 8.37
N PHE A 343 -12.46 -22.81 9.04
CA PHE A 343 -11.01 -22.92 8.85
C PHE A 343 -10.49 -24.32 9.22
N ARG A 344 -10.93 -24.89 10.35
CA ARG A 344 -10.52 -26.24 10.77
C ARG A 344 -11.10 -27.32 9.86
N LEU A 345 -12.31 -27.12 9.38
CA LEU A 345 -12.95 -28.03 8.43
C LEU A 345 -12.21 -28.04 7.10
N ALA A 346 -11.80 -26.88 6.59
CA ALA A 346 -10.97 -26.76 5.40
C ALA A 346 -9.65 -27.54 5.52
N GLN A 347 -8.96 -27.42 6.65
CA GLN A 347 -7.74 -28.18 6.94
C GLN A 347 -8.01 -29.70 7.00
N GLY A 348 -9.17 -30.12 7.53
CA GLY A 348 -9.60 -31.51 7.54
C GLY A 348 -9.83 -32.07 6.15
N TYR A 349 -10.57 -31.34 5.32
CA TYR A 349 -10.84 -31.72 3.93
C TYR A 349 -9.55 -31.78 3.09
N GLU A 350 -8.65 -30.81 3.26
CA GLU A 350 -7.37 -30.82 2.55
C GLU A 350 -6.56 -32.08 2.85
N ARG A 351 -6.49 -32.50 4.11
CA ARG A 351 -5.81 -33.74 4.51
C ARG A 351 -6.47 -35.00 3.99
N ALA A 352 -7.80 -34.98 3.89
CA ALA A 352 -8.56 -36.07 3.31
C ALA A 352 -8.51 -36.11 1.78
N GLY A 353 -7.77 -35.19 1.12
CA GLY A 353 -7.70 -35.07 -0.33
C GLY A 353 -8.96 -34.50 -0.98
N ARG A 354 -9.88 -33.95 -0.19
CA ARG A 354 -11.15 -33.35 -0.61
C ARG A 354 -10.94 -31.88 -0.96
N THR A 355 -10.20 -31.64 -2.05
CA THR A 355 -9.69 -30.31 -2.43
C THR A 355 -10.80 -29.27 -2.65
N SER A 356 -11.89 -29.66 -3.34
CA SER A 356 -12.98 -28.72 -3.64
C SER A 356 -13.66 -28.19 -2.38
N GLU A 357 -13.93 -29.10 -1.43
CA GLU A 357 -14.53 -28.74 -0.16
C GLU A 357 -13.55 -27.93 0.73
N ALA A 358 -12.26 -28.25 0.66
CA ALA A 358 -11.25 -27.46 1.36
C ALA A 358 -11.23 -26.01 0.86
N VAL A 359 -11.22 -25.77 -0.46
CA VAL A 359 -11.29 -24.44 -1.09
C VAL A 359 -12.50 -23.66 -0.58
N GLU A 360 -13.70 -24.28 -0.63
CA GLU A 360 -14.94 -23.64 -0.18
C GLU A 360 -14.86 -23.22 1.28
N GLN A 361 -14.34 -24.09 2.15
CA GLN A 361 -14.29 -23.79 3.59
C GLN A 361 -13.18 -22.80 3.94
N PHE A 362 -12.02 -22.78 3.26
CA PHE A 362 -11.02 -21.73 3.44
C PHE A 362 -11.57 -20.36 3.03
N GLN A 363 -12.24 -20.27 1.88
CA GLN A 363 -12.86 -19.04 1.43
C GLN A 363 -13.96 -18.57 2.42
N ALA A 364 -14.82 -19.48 2.89
CA ALA A 364 -15.85 -19.15 3.87
C ALA A 364 -15.23 -18.65 5.20
N ALA A 365 -14.12 -19.25 5.64
CA ALA A 365 -13.41 -18.81 6.85
C ALA A 365 -12.84 -17.39 6.69
N LEU A 366 -12.26 -17.07 5.52
CA LEU A 366 -11.79 -15.72 5.19
C LEU A 366 -12.93 -14.70 5.18
N ASP A 367 -14.05 -15.05 4.55
CA ASP A 367 -15.20 -14.15 4.40
C ASP A 367 -15.94 -13.89 5.71
N LEU A 368 -15.96 -14.88 6.60
CA LEU A 368 -16.56 -14.78 7.95
C LEU A 368 -15.63 -14.12 8.98
N ASP A 369 -14.33 -13.91 8.69
CA ASP A 369 -13.42 -13.22 9.60
C ASP A 369 -13.88 -11.77 9.82
N GLY A 370 -14.29 -11.41 11.03
CA GLY A 370 -14.74 -10.05 11.37
C GLY A 370 -13.64 -9.01 11.26
N CYS A 371 -12.38 -9.40 11.43
CA CYS A 371 -11.23 -8.52 11.34
C CYS A 371 -10.74 -8.40 9.89
N ARG A 372 -11.08 -7.30 9.22
CA ARG A 372 -10.95 -7.10 7.77
C ARG A 372 -9.56 -6.63 7.29
N PHE A 373 -8.47 -7.13 7.86
CA PHE A 373 -7.12 -6.89 7.34
C PHE A 373 -6.81 -7.71 6.08
N ARG A 374 -7.60 -8.76 5.82
CA ARG A 374 -7.55 -9.56 4.60
C ARG A 374 -8.72 -9.19 3.69
N ALA A 375 -8.45 -9.01 2.39
CA ALA A 375 -9.51 -8.73 1.43
C ALA A 375 -10.47 -9.93 1.31
N PRO A 376 -11.78 -9.75 1.47
CA PRO A 376 -12.78 -10.80 1.32
C PRO A 376 -12.96 -11.20 -0.14
N SER A 377 -13.55 -12.39 -0.41
CA SER A 377 -13.81 -12.89 -1.76
C SER A 377 -14.70 -11.95 -2.60
N ALA A 378 -15.61 -11.22 -1.96
CA ALA A 378 -16.45 -10.22 -2.60
C ALA A 378 -15.63 -9.13 -3.31
N PHE A 379 -14.43 -8.79 -2.82
CA PHE A 379 -13.57 -7.81 -3.48
C PHE A 379 -12.96 -8.36 -4.76
N ARG A 380 -12.63 -9.66 -4.81
CA ARG A 380 -12.20 -10.34 -6.05
C ARG A 380 -13.29 -10.24 -7.13
N ALA A 381 -14.53 -10.55 -6.76
CA ALA A 381 -15.68 -10.43 -7.66
C ALA A 381 -15.90 -8.97 -8.12
N THR A 382 -15.73 -8.00 -7.23
CA THR A 382 -15.83 -6.57 -7.56
C THR A 382 -14.75 -6.15 -8.55
N VAL A 383 -13.49 -6.56 -8.35
CA VAL A 383 -12.37 -6.30 -9.28
C VAL A 383 -12.68 -6.85 -10.68
N GLN A 384 -13.13 -8.11 -10.75
CA GLN A 384 -13.52 -8.77 -12.00
C GLN A 384 -14.65 -8.03 -12.71
N SER A 385 -15.71 -7.68 -11.98
CA SER A 385 -16.88 -6.98 -12.51
C SER A 385 -16.50 -5.59 -13.06
N VAL A 386 -15.67 -4.83 -12.35
CA VAL A 386 -15.21 -3.52 -12.80
C VAL A 386 -14.36 -3.66 -14.06
N ALA A 387 -13.41 -4.57 -14.10
CA ALA A 387 -12.58 -4.79 -15.28
C ALA A 387 -13.43 -5.14 -16.50
N ALA A 388 -14.42 -6.04 -16.35
CA ALA A 388 -15.34 -6.41 -17.43
C ALA A 388 -16.16 -5.22 -17.95
N ARG A 389 -16.69 -4.38 -17.06
CA ARG A 389 -17.45 -3.18 -17.44
C ARG A 389 -16.62 -2.13 -18.18
N HIS A 390 -15.32 -2.08 -17.92
CA HIS A 390 -14.39 -1.14 -18.54
C HIS A 390 -13.47 -1.77 -19.59
N ALA A 391 -13.77 -2.99 -20.06
CA ALA A 391 -12.96 -3.71 -21.06
C ALA A 391 -12.77 -2.94 -22.37
N ALA A 392 -13.79 -2.22 -22.85
CA ALA A 392 -13.69 -1.34 -24.01
C ALA A 392 -12.66 -0.21 -23.82
N GLY A 393 -12.40 0.21 -22.58
CA GLY A 393 -11.35 1.15 -22.18
C GLY A 393 -10.00 0.50 -21.90
N ARG A 394 -9.79 -0.76 -22.33
CA ARG A 394 -8.57 -1.57 -22.14
C ARG A 394 -8.31 -1.93 -20.67
N ALA A 395 -9.34 -2.03 -19.85
CA ALA A 395 -9.25 -2.65 -18.52
C ALA A 395 -9.28 -4.18 -18.67
N SER A 396 -8.43 -4.86 -17.92
CA SER A 396 -8.35 -6.32 -17.85
C SER A 396 -8.27 -6.79 -16.40
N PHE A 397 -8.58 -8.06 -16.18
CA PHE A 397 -8.58 -8.70 -14.88
C PHE A 397 -7.62 -9.88 -14.86
N MET A 398 -6.96 -10.06 -13.72
CA MET A 398 -6.19 -11.25 -13.40
C MET A 398 -6.64 -11.81 -12.06
N ASP A 399 -7.10 -13.03 -12.06
CA ASP A 399 -7.33 -13.80 -10.84
C ASP A 399 -6.01 -14.41 -10.36
N LEU A 400 -5.26 -13.65 -9.57
CA LEU A 400 -3.96 -14.08 -9.05
C LEU A 400 -4.08 -15.34 -8.18
N HIS A 401 -5.16 -15.44 -7.38
CA HIS A 401 -5.42 -16.62 -6.56
C HIS A 401 -5.53 -17.88 -7.42
N ALA A 402 -6.40 -17.83 -8.45
CA ALA A 402 -6.61 -18.97 -9.34
C ALA A 402 -5.32 -19.34 -10.11
N VAL A 403 -4.59 -18.34 -10.60
CA VAL A 403 -3.34 -18.56 -11.36
C VAL A 403 -2.28 -19.26 -10.50
N VAL A 404 -2.05 -18.79 -9.28
CA VAL A 404 -1.02 -19.36 -8.40
C VAL A 404 -1.46 -20.73 -7.86
N CYS A 405 -2.71 -20.88 -7.43
CA CYS A 405 -3.22 -22.17 -6.96
C CYS A 405 -3.16 -23.25 -8.05
N GLN A 406 -3.47 -22.90 -9.29
CA GLN A 406 -3.37 -23.82 -10.42
C GLN A 406 -1.92 -24.20 -10.72
N ALA A 407 -1.00 -23.23 -10.72
CA ALA A 407 0.41 -23.48 -11.01
C ALA A 407 1.07 -24.41 -9.98
N ASP A 408 0.71 -24.27 -8.72
CA ASP A 408 1.27 -25.03 -7.60
C ASP A 408 0.43 -26.27 -7.21
N ALA A 409 -0.71 -26.51 -7.87
CA ALA A 409 -1.64 -27.59 -7.56
C ALA A 409 -2.08 -27.61 -6.08
N ILE A 410 -2.40 -26.43 -5.52
CA ILE A 410 -2.82 -26.23 -4.13
C ILE A 410 -4.27 -25.75 -4.04
N SER A 411 -4.93 -26.04 -2.91
CA SER A 411 -6.32 -25.64 -2.63
C SER A 411 -6.45 -24.18 -2.24
N ALA A 412 -5.47 -23.62 -1.52
CA ALA A 412 -5.46 -22.26 -1.01
C ALA A 412 -4.04 -21.76 -0.81
N LEU A 413 -3.88 -20.44 -0.87
CA LEU A 413 -2.59 -19.79 -0.61
C LEU A 413 -2.25 -19.84 0.89
N GLY A 414 -1.01 -20.14 1.18
CA GLY A 414 -0.47 -20.25 2.53
C GLY A 414 0.96 -19.75 2.63
N ARG A 415 1.68 -20.23 3.64
CA ARG A 415 3.04 -19.81 4.02
C ARG A 415 4.11 -19.96 2.93
N LYS A 416 3.89 -20.78 1.90
CA LYS A 416 4.78 -20.84 0.74
C LYS A 416 4.85 -19.49 0.04
N HIS A 417 3.69 -18.79 -0.04
CA HIS A 417 3.56 -17.55 -0.78
C HIS A 417 3.43 -16.31 0.10
N LEU A 418 3.03 -16.47 1.37
CA LEU A 418 2.70 -15.37 2.27
C LEU A 418 3.37 -15.60 3.64
N LEU A 419 4.16 -14.62 4.08
CA LEU A 419 4.87 -14.66 5.36
C LEU A 419 3.90 -14.65 6.55
N GLU A 420 2.86 -13.85 6.44
CA GLU A 420 1.80 -13.69 7.44
C GLU A 420 0.44 -13.55 6.73
N HIS A 421 -0.42 -12.63 7.10
CA HIS A 421 -1.79 -12.52 6.57
C HIS A 421 -1.88 -12.13 5.09
N VAL A 422 -0.98 -11.24 4.56
CA VAL A 422 -1.08 -10.69 3.18
C VAL A 422 0.25 -10.40 2.48
N HIS A 423 1.38 -10.35 3.19
CA HIS A 423 2.64 -9.98 2.60
C HIS A 423 3.41 -11.19 2.06
N PHE A 424 3.99 -11.03 0.89
CA PHE A 424 4.59 -12.14 0.15
C PHE A 424 5.92 -12.61 0.73
N THR A 425 6.15 -13.92 0.65
CA THR A 425 7.49 -14.52 0.65
C THR A 425 8.22 -14.14 -0.63
N TRP A 426 9.49 -14.54 -0.77
CA TRP A 426 10.18 -14.45 -2.07
C TRP A 426 9.42 -15.22 -3.15
N GLU A 427 8.99 -16.45 -2.87
CA GLU A 427 8.24 -17.30 -3.79
C GLU A 427 6.89 -16.67 -4.16
N GLY A 428 6.21 -16.03 -3.20
CA GLY A 428 4.98 -15.30 -3.45
C GLY A 428 5.18 -14.08 -4.35
N ASN A 429 6.24 -13.30 -4.11
CA ASN A 429 6.64 -12.20 -4.98
C ASN A 429 6.94 -12.70 -6.40
N ARG A 430 7.68 -13.82 -6.51
CA ARG A 430 8.06 -14.45 -7.78
C ARG A 430 6.82 -14.93 -8.56
N ALA A 431 5.93 -15.68 -7.93
CA ALA A 431 4.71 -16.17 -8.56
C ALA A 431 3.82 -15.02 -9.05
N THR A 432 3.68 -13.98 -8.22
CA THR A 432 2.93 -12.76 -8.56
C THR A 432 3.57 -12.02 -9.74
N ALA A 433 4.88 -11.86 -9.73
CA ALA A 433 5.61 -11.19 -10.80
C ALA A 433 5.50 -11.94 -12.13
N ASP A 434 5.64 -13.28 -12.12
CA ASP A 434 5.51 -14.11 -13.32
C ASP A 434 4.10 -14.01 -13.91
N ALA A 435 3.06 -14.18 -13.08
CA ALA A 435 1.68 -14.07 -13.51
C ALA A 435 1.38 -12.71 -14.16
N ILE A 436 1.77 -11.61 -13.49
CA ILE A 436 1.54 -10.24 -13.99
C ILE A 436 2.35 -9.99 -15.26
N SER A 437 3.61 -10.42 -15.33
CA SER A 437 4.47 -10.23 -16.50
C SER A 437 3.88 -10.91 -17.74
N ARG A 438 3.45 -12.17 -17.62
CA ARG A 438 2.79 -12.91 -18.71
C ARG A 438 1.46 -12.26 -19.11
N GLY A 439 0.69 -11.79 -18.11
CA GLY A 439 -0.55 -11.06 -18.34
C GLY A 439 -0.34 -9.76 -19.11
N LEU A 440 0.60 -8.92 -18.68
CA LEU A 440 0.96 -7.67 -19.36
C LEU A 440 1.48 -7.91 -20.78
N TRP A 441 2.39 -8.88 -20.94
CA TRP A 441 3.01 -9.18 -22.22
C TRP A 441 1.99 -9.53 -23.28
N ARG A 442 1.02 -10.38 -22.90
CA ARG A 442 -0.05 -10.83 -23.82
C ARG A 442 -1.18 -9.82 -23.95
N GLN A 443 -1.73 -9.33 -22.83
CA GLN A 443 -2.98 -8.54 -22.85
C GLN A 443 -2.75 -7.05 -23.15
N ALA A 444 -1.68 -6.45 -22.59
CA ALA A 444 -1.40 -5.03 -22.78
C ALA A 444 -0.61 -4.77 -24.06
N TRP A 445 0.31 -5.66 -24.44
CA TRP A 445 1.24 -5.46 -25.54
C TRP A 445 1.05 -6.43 -26.73
N SER A 446 0.12 -7.41 -26.62
CA SER A 446 -0.21 -8.36 -27.69
C SER A 446 1.02 -9.13 -28.20
N ARG A 447 1.89 -9.58 -27.27
CA ARG A 447 3.13 -10.31 -27.56
C ARG A 447 3.05 -11.74 -27.01
N GLU A 448 3.72 -12.67 -27.68
CA GLU A 448 3.91 -14.04 -27.19
C GLU A 448 5.04 -14.11 -26.16
N TRP A 449 4.81 -14.86 -25.09
CA TRP A 449 5.84 -15.17 -24.09
C TRP A 449 6.77 -16.26 -24.59
N VAL A 450 8.07 -16.02 -24.59
CA VAL A 450 9.09 -16.97 -25.05
C VAL A 450 9.67 -17.70 -23.85
N GLU A 451 9.30 -18.95 -23.63
CA GLU A 451 9.74 -19.72 -22.45
C GLU A 451 11.26 -19.86 -22.36
N ALA A 452 11.96 -19.98 -23.49
CA ALA A 452 13.43 -20.04 -23.51
C ALA A 452 14.13 -18.78 -22.97
N LYS A 453 13.41 -17.65 -22.89
CA LYS A 453 13.89 -16.39 -22.29
C LYS A 453 13.45 -16.23 -20.83
N SER A 454 12.70 -17.16 -20.26
CA SER A 454 12.27 -17.10 -18.88
C SER A 454 13.46 -17.23 -17.94
N LEU A 455 13.49 -16.38 -16.90
CA LEU A 455 14.48 -16.47 -15.84
C LEU A 455 14.02 -17.51 -14.82
N ASP A 456 14.89 -18.44 -14.46
CA ASP A 456 14.69 -19.28 -13.28
C ASP A 456 14.92 -18.49 -11.98
N ASP A 457 14.68 -19.13 -10.83
CA ASP A 457 14.76 -18.44 -9.54
C ASP A 457 16.21 -18.03 -9.22
N GLU A 458 17.18 -18.85 -9.48
CA GLU A 458 18.59 -18.57 -9.24
C GLU A 458 19.09 -17.39 -10.08
N SER A 459 18.77 -17.40 -11.37
CA SER A 459 19.07 -16.28 -12.28
C SER A 459 18.45 -14.97 -11.83
N LEU A 460 17.19 -15.01 -11.36
CA LEU A 460 16.50 -13.82 -10.88
C LEU A 460 17.13 -13.31 -9.56
N ARG A 461 17.37 -14.20 -8.58
CA ARG A 461 18.04 -13.85 -7.32
C ARG A 461 19.42 -13.22 -7.57
N THR A 462 20.19 -13.79 -8.48
CA THR A 462 21.50 -13.28 -8.89
C THR A 462 21.39 -11.88 -9.52
N ARG A 463 20.50 -11.69 -10.50
CA ARG A 463 20.28 -10.38 -11.14
C ARG A 463 19.86 -9.28 -10.19
N MET A 464 19.11 -9.64 -9.17
CA MET A 464 18.61 -8.70 -8.16
C MET A 464 19.51 -8.60 -6.94
N ALA A 465 20.62 -9.33 -6.91
CA ALA A 465 21.56 -9.43 -5.80
C ALA A 465 20.86 -9.76 -4.47
N VAL A 466 19.94 -10.73 -4.49
CA VAL A 466 19.22 -11.18 -3.29
C VAL A 466 20.19 -11.89 -2.36
N GLN A 467 20.11 -11.57 -1.08
CA GLN A 467 20.96 -12.13 -0.04
C GLN A 467 20.12 -12.96 0.94
N PRO A 468 20.69 -14.01 1.57
CA PRO A 468 20.01 -14.75 2.62
C PRO A 468 19.53 -13.88 3.79
N GLU A 469 20.24 -12.79 4.09
CA GLU A 469 19.86 -11.83 5.12
C GLU A 469 18.57 -11.06 4.77
N ASP A 470 18.20 -10.95 3.50
CA ASP A 470 16.91 -10.37 3.11
C ASP A 470 15.74 -11.25 3.56
N ASP A 471 15.88 -12.58 3.40
CA ASP A 471 14.87 -13.54 3.85
C ASP A 471 14.78 -13.55 5.40
N LEU A 472 15.94 -13.47 6.09
CA LEU A 472 15.97 -13.36 7.55
C LEU A 472 15.33 -12.08 8.06
N ALA A 473 15.63 -10.94 7.45
CA ALA A 473 15.04 -9.65 7.81
C ALA A 473 13.53 -9.67 7.57
N ALA A 474 13.08 -10.27 6.47
CA ALA A 474 11.66 -10.42 6.16
C ALA A 474 10.92 -11.26 7.21
N LEU A 475 11.50 -12.37 7.64
CA LEU A 475 10.93 -13.21 8.72
C LEU A 475 10.86 -12.46 10.05
N ALA A 476 11.94 -11.74 10.42
CA ALA A 476 11.97 -10.95 11.65
C ALA A 476 10.89 -9.84 11.66
N LEU A 477 10.70 -9.15 10.54
CA LEU A 477 9.68 -8.11 10.41
C LEU A 477 8.26 -8.70 10.41
N ALA A 478 8.04 -9.87 9.80
CA ALA A 478 6.76 -10.57 9.86
C ALA A 478 6.39 -10.99 11.29
N MET A 479 7.37 -11.43 12.10
CA MET A 479 7.15 -11.74 13.53
C MET A 479 6.65 -10.52 14.32
N MET A 480 7.12 -9.31 14.00
CA MET A 480 6.67 -8.08 14.67
C MET A 480 5.16 -7.81 14.48
N ILE A 481 4.55 -8.29 13.39
CA ILE A 481 3.10 -8.19 13.16
C ILE A 481 2.35 -9.02 14.21
N TYR A 482 2.80 -10.25 14.46
CA TYR A 482 2.17 -11.11 15.49
C TYR A 482 2.44 -10.66 16.93
N ALA A 483 3.37 -9.75 17.16
CA ALA A 483 3.57 -9.13 18.47
C ALA A 483 2.57 -8.01 18.78
N ARG A 484 1.73 -7.60 17.83
CA ARG A 484 0.84 -6.43 17.92
C ARG A 484 -0.64 -6.81 17.78
N PRO A 485 -1.55 -6.09 18.45
CA PRO A 485 -2.98 -6.22 18.19
C PRO A 485 -3.31 -5.82 16.72
N PRO A 486 -4.32 -6.43 16.09
CA PRO A 486 -5.16 -7.52 16.63
C PRO A 486 -4.54 -8.91 16.45
N PHE A 487 -3.40 -9.04 15.74
CA PHE A 487 -2.79 -10.33 15.40
C PHE A 487 -2.29 -11.09 16.63
N ARG A 488 -1.73 -10.38 17.63
CA ARG A 488 -1.29 -10.98 18.91
C ARG A 488 -2.42 -11.69 19.64
N ASP A 489 -3.62 -11.17 19.53
CA ASP A 489 -4.80 -11.66 20.25
C ASP A 489 -5.55 -12.75 19.45
N GLY A 490 -5.11 -13.04 18.22
CA GLY A 490 -5.70 -14.04 17.34
C GLY A 490 -5.46 -15.49 17.80
N VAL A 491 -6.31 -16.39 17.30
CA VAL A 491 -6.13 -17.83 17.50
C VAL A 491 -4.81 -18.27 16.87
N ASP A 492 -4.04 -19.11 17.56
CA ASP A 492 -2.72 -19.60 17.13
C ASP A 492 -1.62 -18.51 16.95
N ALA A 493 -1.83 -17.25 17.35
CA ALA A 493 -0.85 -16.17 17.19
C ALA A 493 0.56 -16.56 17.69
N THR A 494 0.66 -17.10 18.90
CA THR A 494 1.92 -17.59 19.48
C THR A 494 2.56 -18.70 18.63
N LYS A 495 1.75 -19.62 18.09
CA LYS A 495 2.22 -20.71 17.25
C LYS A 495 2.72 -20.22 15.89
N LEU A 496 2.04 -19.20 15.32
CA LEU A 496 2.47 -18.57 14.07
C LEU A 496 3.79 -17.80 14.26
N ALA A 497 3.91 -17.02 15.33
CA ALA A 497 5.15 -16.33 15.68
C ALA A 497 6.31 -17.32 15.92
N GLN A 498 6.05 -18.43 16.63
CA GLN A 498 7.07 -19.46 16.87
C GLN A 498 7.54 -20.11 15.56
N ARG A 499 6.65 -20.40 14.63
CA ARG A 499 7.03 -20.94 13.31
C ARG A 499 7.94 -20.00 12.54
N LEU A 500 7.63 -18.70 12.51
CA LEU A 500 8.50 -17.71 11.87
C LEU A 500 9.87 -17.64 12.56
N ALA A 501 9.90 -17.75 13.89
CA ALA A 501 11.14 -17.83 14.65
C ALA A 501 11.95 -19.08 14.30
N ASP A 502 11.29 -20.25 14.20
CA ASP A 502 11.96 -21.50 13.82
C ASP A 502 12.50 -21.43 12.39
N ASP A 503 11.79 -20.82 11.46
CA ASP A 503 12.24 -20.61 10.09
C ASP A 503 13.39 -19.60 10.05
N SER A 504 13.34 -18.52 10.85
CA SER A 504 14.46 -17.58 11.00
C SER A 504 15.72 -18.27 11.52
N VAL A 505 15.62 -19.16 12.50
CA VAL A 505 16.77 -19.93 13.01
C VAL A 505 17.37 -20.80 11.91
N LYS A 506 16.55 -21.46 11.09
CA LYS A 506 17.04 -22.29 9.97
C LYS A 506 17.80 -21.46 8.94
N GLU A 507 17.23 -20.31 8.53
CA GLU A 507 17.90 -19.42 7.57
C GLU A 507 19.19 -18.83 8.16
N PHE A 508 19.18 -18.43 9.44
CA PHE A 508 20.37 -17.94 10.13
C PHE A 508 21.49 -18.98 10.18
N GLN A 509 21.17 -20.25 10.44
CA GLN A 509 22.15 -21.35 10.46
C GLN A 509 22.78 -21.63 9.10
N ARG A 510 22.19 -21.20 7.99
CA ARG A 510 22.75 -21.31 6.63
C ARG A 510 23.83 -20.27 6.34
N LEU A 511 23.89 -19.20 7.12
CA LEU A 511 24.92 -18.17 6.98
C LEU A 511 26.28 -18.68 7.47
N THR A 512 27.37 -18.16 6.86
CA THR A 512 28.71 -18.33 7.41
C THR A 512 28.81 -17.64 8.77
N LYS A 513 29.76 -18.04 9.60
CA LYS A 513 29.94 -17.48 10.95
C LYS A 513 30.15 -15.97 10.94
N ASP A 514 30.91 -15.46 9.98
CA ASP A 514 31.18 -14.03 9.85
C ASP A 514 29.88 -13.25 9.50
N ARG A 515 29.06 -13.80 8.60
CA ARG A 515 27.75 -13.22 8.25
C ARG A 515 26.75 -13.30 9.42
N GLN A 516 26.77 -14.39 10.21
CA GLN A 516 25.98 -14.50 11.44
C GLN A 516 26.34 -13.38 12.42
N GLN A 517 27.65 -13.17 12.68
CA GLN A 517 28.12 -12.10 13.57
C GLN A 517 27.69 -10.71 13.09
N LEU A 518 27.78 -10.44 11.78
CA LEU A 518 27.31 -9.19 11.20
C LEU A 518 25.80 -9.01 11.40
N PHE A 519 25.00 -10.03 11.10
CA PHE A 519 23.56 -9.98 11.24
C PHE A 519 23.09 -9.80 12.70
N GLU A 520 23.78 -10.39 13.68
CA GLU A 520 23.51 -10.24 15.11
C GLU A 520 23.62 -8.79 15.61
N THR A 521 24.34 -7.92 14.88
CA THR A 521 24.41 -6.49 15.19
C THR A 521 23.19 -5.71 14.72
N MET A 522 22.31 -6.33 13.92
CA MET A 522 21.15 -5.65 13.34
C MET A 522 20.00 -5.53 14.35
N THR A 523 19.32 -4.40 14.29
CA THR A 523 18.05 -4.15 15.00
C THR A 523 16.89 -4.20 14.01
N PRO A 524 15.64 -4.40 14.46
CA PRO A 524 14.49 -4.34 13.57
C PRO A 524 14.40 -3.05 12.74
N ALA A 525 14.84 -1.92 13.29
CA ALA A 525 14.87 -0.65 12.57
C ALA A 525 15.86 -0.67 11.38
N ASN A 526 16.95 -1.44 11.50
CA ASN A 526 17.97 -1.56 10.46
C ASN A 526 17.57 -2.58 9.37
N MET A 527 16.61 -3.47 9.66
CA MET A 527 16.14 -4.50 8.74
C MET A 527 15.15 -3.96 7.70
N THR A 528 14.55 -2.78 7.94
CA THR A 528 13.64 -2.13 6.99
C THR A 528 14.40 -1.20 6.05
N GLY A 529 14.39 -1.43 4.75
CA GLY A 529 14.91 -0.49 3.72
C GLY A 529 16.39 -0.10 3.81
N ALA A 530 17.00 -0.24 4.99
CA ALA A 530 18.39 0.12 5.29
C ALA A 530 19.30 -1.09 5.52
N LEU A 531 18.84 -2.31 5.26
CA LEU A 531 19.60 -3.53 5.55
C LEU A 531 21.00 -3.50 4.90
N LEU A 532 21.08 -3.19 3.60
CA LEU A 532 22.36 -3.11 2.90
C LEU A 532 23.30 -2.04 3.48
N ASP A 533 22.78 -0.86 3.81
CA ASP A 533 23.59 0.21 4.41
C ASP A 533 24.11 -0.21 5.80
N SER A 534 23.29 -0.94 6.55
CA SER A 534 23.66 -1.47 7.87
C SER A 534 24.71 -2.58 7.76
N MET A 535 24.55 -3.50 6.81
CA MET A 535 25.54 -4.58 6.57
C MET A 535 26.87 -4.01 6.09
N ILE A 536 26.86 -2.99 5.23
CA ILE A 536 28.07 -2.27 4.81
C ILE A 536 28.76 -1.59 6.00
N ALA A 537 27.99 -0.91 6.86
CA ALA A 537 28.55 -0.28 8.05
C ALA A 537 29.15 -1.30 9.02
N ALA A 538 28.50 -2.43 9.23
CA ALA A 538 28.99 -3.51 10.07
C ALA A 538 30.27 -4.15 9.48
N ALA A 539 30.32 -4.43 8.17
CA ALA A 539 31.51 -4.96 7.50
C ALA A 539 32.73 -4.02 7.61
N ARG A 540 32.51 -2.70 7.51
CA ARG A 540 33.57 -1.70 7.75
C ARG A 540 34.08 -1.73 9.20
N THR A 541 33.20 -1.92 10.17
CA THR A 541 33.56 -1.93 11.58
C THR A 541 34.33 -3.18 11.96
N SER A 542 34.01 -4.34 11.37
CA SER A 542 34.71 -5.60 11.54
C SER A 542 36.01 -5.69 10.74
N VAL A 543 36.30 -4.72 9.86
CA VAL A 543 37.47 -4.71 8.95
C VAL A 543 37.46 -5.95 8.04
N ASP A 544 36.28 -6.41 7.62
CA ASP A 544 36.11 -7.54 6.71
C ASP A 544 35.96 -7.02 5.27
N ASP A 545 37.09 -6.95 4.57
CA ASP A 545 37.18 -6.40 3.22
C ASP A 545 36.43 -7.24 2.19
N GLU A 546 36.36 -8.56 2.34
CA GLU A 546 35.63 -9.43 1.42
C GLU A 546 34.09 -9.21 1.53
N GLN A 547 33.60 -9.21 2.76
CA GLN A 547 32.20 -8.90 3.04
C GLN A 547 31.82 -7.49 2.59
N LEU A 548 32.69 -6.51 2.82
CA LEU A 548 32.46 -5.15 2.37
C LEU A 548 32.28 -5.08 0.84
N GLY A 549 33.18 -5.69 0.08
CA GLY A 549 33.10 -5.75 -1.38
C GLY A 549 31.85 -6.44 -1.88
N HIS A 550 31.42 -7.52 -1.21
CA HIS A 550 30.18 -8.23 -1.51
C HIS A 550 28.95 -7.31 -1.35
N TRP A 551 28.84 -6.62 -0.21
CA TRP A 551 27.70 -5.74 0.06
C TRP A 551 27.68 -4.49 -0.81
N LEU A 552 28.85 -3.93 -1.17
CA LEU A 552 28.95 -2.80 -2.09
C LEU A 552 28.45 -3.17 -3.49
N ARG A 553 28.79 -4.36 -4.00
CA ARG A 553 28.25 -4.86 -5.29
C ARG A 553 26.74 -5.03 -5.22
N ALA A 554 26.22 -5.65 -4.18
CA ALA A 554 24.77 -5.82 -3.99
C ALA A 554 24.05 -4.45 -3.99
N ARG A 555 24.62 -3.44 -3.31
CA ARG A 555 24.05 -2.10 -3.26
C ARG A 555 24.02 -1.42 -4.63
N VAL A 556 25.07 -1.52 -5.41
CA VAL A 556 25.12 -0.93 -6.77
C VAL A 556 24.14 -1.62 -7.72
N VAL A 557 23.96 -2.94 -7.61
CA VAL A 557 22.97 -3.68 -8.40
C VAL A 557 21.54 -3.25 -8.06
N ARG A 558 21.23 -3.10 -6.77
CA ARG A 558 19.88 -2.73 -6.31
C ARG A 558 19.57 -1.25 -6.53
N GLN A 559 20.53 -0.38 -6.28
CA GLN A 559 20.40 1.07 -6.30
C GLN A 559 21.42 1.73 -7.25
N PRO A 560 21.40 1.41 -8.56
CA PRO A 560 22.41 1.86 -9.50
C PRO A 560 22.42 3.38 -9.70
N TRP A 561 21.38 4.08 -9.27
CA TRP A 561 21.30 5.55 -9.32
C TRP A 561 22.09 6.25 -8.20
N ARG A 562 22.53 5.54 -7.16
CA ARG A 562 23.32 6.11 -6.08
C ARG A 562 24.79 6.33 -6.51
N ALA A 563 25.15 7.58 -6.76
CA ALA A 563 26.51 7.96 -7.15
C ALA A 563 27.53 7.62 -6.07
N ASP A 564 27.19 7.80 -4.78
CA ASP A 564 28.02 7.46 -3.64
C ASP A 564 28.35 5.96 -3.60
N ALA A 565 27.34 5.10 -3.81
CA ALA A 565 27.51 3.66 -3.84
C ALA A 565 28.42 3.20 -4.98
N ARG A 566 28.24 3.77 -6.20
CA ARG A 566 29.11 3.45 -7.35
C ARG A 566 30.56 3.89 -7.13
N ASN A 567 30.76 5.09 -6.62
CA ASN A 567 32.09 5.63 -6.36
C ASN A 567 32.82 4.81 -5.29
N GLU A 568 32.11 4.42 -4.26
CA GLU A 568 32.66 3.59 -3.18
C GLU A 568 33.05 2.19 -3.67
N LEU A 569 32.16 1.53 -4.45
CA LEU A 569 32.49 0.24 -5.05
C LEU A 569 33.69 0.37 -6.00
N ALA A 570 33.73 1.38 -6.84
CA ALA A 570 34.85 1.58 -7.77
C ALA A 570 36.18 1.82 -7.03
N HIS A 571 36.15 2.57 -5.93
CA HIS A 571 37.34 2.77 -5.10
C HIS A 571 37.82 1.47 -4.44
N TRP A 572 36.88 0.69 -3.89
CA TRP A 572 37.18 -0.63 -3.31
C TRP A 572 37.80 -1.57 -4.37
N LEU A 573 37.23 -1.62 -5.60
CA LEU A 573 37.72 -2.44 -6.71
C LEU A 573 39.14 -2.06 -7.15
N ASP A 574 39.48 -0.78 -7.20
CA ASP A 574 40.82 -0.30 -7.51
C ASP A 574 41.84 -0.80 -6.49
N GLN A 575 41.47 -0.81 -5.21
CA GLN A 575 42.34 -1.28 -4.12
C GLN A 575 42.55 -2.82 -4.11
N HIS A 576 41.57 -3.57 -4.64
CA HIS A 576 41.56 -5.04 -4.63
C HIS A 576 41.88 -5.65 -6.01
N GLY A 577 42.54 -4.90 -6.90
CA GLY A 577 43.10 -5.43 -8.13
C GLY A 577 42.13 -5.68 -9.27
N SER A 578 40.96 -4.99 -9.26
CA SER A 578 39.94 -5.10 -10.30
C SER A 578 39.67 -3.76 -11.05
N PRO A 579 40.72 -3.14 -11.66
CA PRO A 579 40.58 -1.80 -12.27
C PRO A 579 39.62 -1.77 -13.46
N GLU A 580 39.46 -2.87 -14.20
CA GLU A 580 38.49 -2.94 -15.31
C GLU A 580 37.05 -2.89 -14.81
N GLU A 581 36.73 -3.64 -13.76
CA GLU A 581 35.41 -3.61 -13.11
C GLU A 581 35.14 -2.23 -12.48
N ALA A 582 36.15 -1.61 -11.87
CA ALA A 582 36.06 -0.24 -11.37
C ALA A 582 35.75 0.78 -12.46
N ALA A 583 36.43 0.69 -13.61
CA ALA A 583 36.18 1.55 -14.76
C ALA A 583 34.76 1.35 -15.32
N HIS A 584 34.30 0.09 -15.41
CA HIS A 584 32.93 -0.22 -15.82
C HIS A 584 31.89 0.36 -14.85
N THR A 585 32.12 0.22 -13.55
CA THR A 585 31.25 0.77 -12.49
C THR A 585 31.15 2.29 -12.57
N ARG A 586 32.27 2.99 -12.86
CA ARG A 586 32.26 4.45 -13.11
C ARG A 586 31.53 4.81 -14.39
N ALA A 587 31.75 4.07 -15.49
CA ALA A 587 31.09 4.33 -16.77
C ALA A 587 29.56 4.18 -16.69
N ALA A 588 29.07 3.27 -15.86
CA ALA A 588 27.63 3.10 -15.60
C ALA A 588 26.97 4.38 -15.03
N ALA A 589 27.76 5.31 -14.48
CA ALA A 589 27.27 6.61 -14.01
C ALA A 589 26.60 7.44 -15.12
N ALA A 590 27.01 7.28 -16.39
CA ALA A 590 26.41 8.00 -17.51
C ALA A 590 24.92 7.72 -17.71
N ASN A 591 24.42 6.60 -17.18
CA ASN A 591 23.02 6.16 -17.31
C ASN A 591 22.12 6.68 -16.19
N TRP A 592 22.65 7.38 -15.18
CA TRP A 592 21.93 7.81 -13.98
C TRP A 592 22.19 9.29 -13.66
N PRO A 593 21.29 9.93 -12.85
CA PRO A 593 21.45 11.34 -12.50
C PRO A 593 22.69 11.63 -11.65
#